data_6c0703b81642b53f1fb11128265feda4
#
_entry.id   6c0703b81642b53f1fb11128265feda4
#
_cell.length_a   1.000
_cell.length_b   1.000
_cell.length_c   1.000
_cell.angle_alpha   90.00
_cell.angle_beta   90.00
_cell.angle_gamma   90.00
#
_symmetry.space_group_name_H-M   'P 1'
#
loop_
_entity.id
_entity.type
_entity.pdbx_description
1 polymer ?
#
loop_
_entity_poly.entity_id
_entity_poly.type
_entity_poly.pdbx_seq_one_letter_code
_entity_poly.pdbx_strand_id
1 'polypeptide(L)'
;MTNHYSIWLLPSDNDQNYFHKIITKLSTEYEAPDFLPHCTLFSPLDSDGSDSEKLLMHVANQFRPFNVRARKLEFSSNIWKTLYIELEKSSMLTELQQCLISLIPDPKPYEFQPHISLIYKEMSKMEKEQIIQNIFVREFYKMDRISIVKTGLDIVNWKKTAEIQLYA
;
A
#
# COMPACT_ATOMS: atom_id res chain seq x y z
N MET A 1 19.20 14.75 5.45
CA MET A 1 18.30 13.83 4.69
C MET A 1 16.91 13.91 5.31
N THR A 2 15.93 14.34 4.56
CA THR A 2 14.55 14.34 5.03
C THR A 2 14.05 12.89 5.12
N ASN A 3 13.69 12.45 6.31
CA ASN A 3 13.02 11.15 6.48
C ASN A 3 11.63 11.24 5.88
N HIS A 4 11.33 10.41 4.91
CA HIS A 4 9.99 10.30 4.34
C HIS A 4 9.27 9.13 4.98
N TYR A 5 8.03 9.36 5.39
CA TYR A 5 7.14 8.33 5.91
C TYR A 5 5.94 8.17 4.97
N SER A 6 5.36 7.01 4.97
CA SER A 6 4.12 6.71 4.27
C SER A 6 3.15 6.03 5.21
N ILE A 7 1.87 6.26 5.02
CA ILE A 7 0.82 5.58 5.77
C ILE A 7 0.17 4.55 4.86
N TRP A 8 0.16 3.30 5.31
CA TRP A 8 -0.31 2.15 4.55
C TRP A 8 -1.51 1.50 5.19
N LEU A 9 -2.45 1.09 4.36
CA LEU A 9 -3.49 0.13 4.70
C LEU A 9 -2.97 -1.27 4.35
N LEU A 10 -3.05 -2.20 5.30
CA LEU A 10 -2.47 -3.53 5.15
C LEU A 10 -3.55 -4.60 5.03
N PRO A 11 -3.31 -5.60 4.16
CA PRO A 11 -4.16 -6.78 4.08
C PRO A 11 -4.15 -7.58 5.39
N SER A 12 -5.25 -8.31 5.66
CA SER A 12 -5.27 -9.34 6.70
C SER A 12 -4.21 -10.42 6.45
N ASP A 13 -3.82 -11.18 7.46
CA ASP A 13 -2.73 -12.16 7.36
C ASP A 13 -2.91 -13.13 6.19
N ASN A 14 -4.13 -13.62 5.94
CA ASN A 14 -4.41 -14.51 4.81
C ASN A 14 -4.17 -13.82 3.46
N ASP A 15 -4.63 -12.59 3.32
CA ASP A 15 -4.49 -11.83 2.08
C ASP A 15 -3.08 -11.28 1.92
N GLN A 16 -2.42 -10.94 3.02
CA GLN A 16 -0.99 -10.58 3.02
C GLN A 16 -0.14 -11.75 2.51
N ASN A 17 -0.39 -12.97 2.97
CA ASN A 17 0.29 -14.17 2.51
C ASN A 17 0.04 -14.43 1.01
N TYR A 18 -1.17 -14.20 0.54
CA TYR A 18 -1.51 -14.31 -0.87
C TYR A 18 -0.68 -13.36 -1.74
N PHE A 19 -0.65 -12.08 -1.40
CA PHE A 19 0.13 -11.09 -2.13
C PHE A 19 1.63 -11.31 -1.99
N HIS A 20 2.09 -11.64 -0.79
CA HIS A 20 3.52 -11.83 -0.54
C HIS A 20 4.10 -12.99 -1.36
N LYS A 21 3.35 -14.06 -1.57
CA LYS A 21 3.76 -15.14 -2.48
C LYS A 21 3.96 -14.65 -3.91
N ILE A 22 3.08 -13.78 -4.41
CA ILE A 22 3.21 -13.19 -5.74
C ILE A 22 4.42 -12.26 -5.80
N ILE A 23 4.55 -11.36 -4.84
CA ILE A 23 5.65 -10.38 -4.76
C ILE A 23 7.00 -11.10 -4.66
N THR A 24 7.15 -12.06 -3.76
CA THR A 24 8.40 -12.83 -3.58
C THR A 24 8.76 -13.62 -4.85
N LYS A 25 7.77 -14.24 -5.51
CA LYS A 25 8.01 -14.93 -6.77
C LYS A 25 8.54 -13.98 -7.84
N LEU A 26 7.88 -12.85 -8.05
CA LEU A 26 8.30 -11.84 -9.03
C LEU A 26 9.64 -11.22 -8.67
N SER A 27 9.87 -10.91 -7.39
CA SER A 27 11.14 -10.36 -6.91
C SER A 27 12.31 -11.32 -7.18
N THR A 28 12.11 -12.61 -6.96
CA THR A 28 13.12 -13.62 -7.23
C THR A 28 13.36 -13.82 -8.73
N GLU A 29 12.27 -13.92 -9.51
CA GLU A 29 12.35 -14.20 -10.94
C GLU A 29 12.97 -13.04 -11.73
N TYR A 30 12.68 -11.81 -11.32
CA TYR A 30 13.13 -10.61 -12.02
C TYR A 30 14.22 -9.82 -11.29
N GLU A 31 14.82 -10.37 -10.25
CA GLU A 31 15.88 -9.72 -9.46
C GLU A 31 15.44 -8.31 -8.98
N ALA A 32 14.25 -8.23 -8.40
CA ALA A 32 13.67 -7.01 -7.86
C ALA A 32 13.65 -7.04 -6.31
N PRO A 33 13.55 -5.89 -5.63
CA PRO A 33 13.41 -5.88 -4.19
C PRO A 33 12.09 -6.55 -3.73
N ASP A 34 12.16 -7.32 -2.64
CA ASP A 34 10.98 -7.84 -1.94
C ASP A 34 10.41 -6.78 -1.00
N PHE A 35 9.11 -6.76 -0.81
CA PHE A 35 8.43 -5.77 0.04
C PHE A 35 7.09 -6.28 0.56
N LEU A 36 6.58 -5.64 1.61
CA LEU A 36 5.26 -5.96 2.17
C LEU A 36 4.12 -5.43 1.28
N PRO A 37 3.11 -6.25 0.99
CA PRO A 37 1.93 -5.80 0.26
C PRO A 37 1.15 -4.75 1.04
N HIS A 38 0.78 -3.67 0.37
CA HIS A 38 0.10 -2.54 1.00
C HIS A 38 -0.67 -1.68 -0.01
N CYS A 39 -1.64 -0.93 0.50
CA CYS A 39 -2.25 0.19 -0.21
C CYS A 39 -1.81 1.48 0.46
N THR A 40 -1.10 2.36 -0.25
CA THR A 40 -0.68 3.65 0.30
C THR A 40 -1.88 4.58 0.44
N LEU A 41 -2.13 5.04 1.66
CA LEU A 41 -3.19 6.00 1.99
C LEU A 41 -2.71 7.45 1.87
N PHE A 42 -1.45 7.71 2.22
CA PHE A 42 -0.82 9.02 2.13
C PHE A 42 0.71 8.92 2.08
N SER A 43 1.33 9.74 1.22
CA SER A 43 2.79 9.83 1.10
C SER A 43 3.16 11.12 0.30
N PRO A 44 4.25 11.84 0.63
CA PRO A 44 5.08 11.65 1.82
C PRO A 44 4.49 12.34 3.06
N LEU A 45 4.70 11.72 4.21
CA LEU A 45 4.41 12.33 5.52
C LEU A 45 5.75 12.85 6.09
N ASP A 46 5.82 14.15 6.36
CA ASP A 46 7.02 14.81 6.90
C ASP A 46 7.03 14.82 8.44
N SER A 47 6.74 13.69 9.07
CA SER A 47 6.70 13.57 10.53
C SER A 47 7.79 12.63 11.03
N ASP A 48 8.40 12.97 12.16
CA ASP A 48 9.36 12.11 12.84
C ASP A 48 8.72 10.94 13.62
N GLY A 49 7.41 10.82 13.55
CA GLY A 49 6.65 9.66 14.05
C GLY A 49 6.11 9.78 15.47
N SER A 50 6.51 10.78 16.29
CA SER A 50 6.08 10.83 17.68
C SER A 50 4.58 11.04 17.90
N ASP A 51 3.92 11.79 17.00
CA ASP A 51 2.46 11.98 17.01
C ASP A 51 1.71 11.05 16.04
N SER A 52 2.45 10.30 15.24
CA SER A 52 1.88 9.45 14.18
C SER A 52 1.14 8.24 14.75
N GLU A 53 1.58 7.68 15.89
CA GLU A 53 0.86 6.59 16.56
C GLU A 53 -0.53 7.03 17.05
N LYS A 54 -0.63 8.25 17.62
CA LYS A 54 -1.92 8.80 18.06
C LYS A 54 -2.88 9.00 16.88
N LEU A 55 -2.35 9.44 15.74
CA LEU A 55 -3.09 9.56 14.50
C LEU A 55 -3.63 8.21 14.04
N LEU A 56 -2.78 7.17 14.00
CA LEU A 56 -3.21 5.82 13.67
C LEU A 56 -4.27 5.29 14.64
N MET A 57 -4.08 5.49 15.94
CA MET A 57 -5.06 5.08 16.97
C MET A 57 -6.43 5.75 16.75
N HIS A 58 -6.43 7.04 16.46
CA HIS A 58 -7.67 7.77 16.21
C HIS A 58 -8.43 7.21 15.00
N VAL A 59 -7.73 6.93 13.90
CA VAL A 59 -8.34 6.32 12.71
C VAL A 59 -8.79 4.89 13.01
N ALA A 60 -7.94 4.07 13.61
CA ALA A 60 -8.23 2.66 13.89
C ALA A 60 -9.47 2.47 14.78
N ASN A 61 -9.74 3.41 15.68
CA ASN A 61 -10.92 3.38 16.54
C ASN A 61 -12.24 3.71 15.81
N GLN A 62 -12.18 4.23 14.60
CA GLN A 62 -13.36 4.63 13.84
C GLN A 62 -13.71 3.64 12.72
N PHE A 63 -12.79 2.76 12.34
CA PHE A 63 -12.97 1.86 11.21
C PHE A 63 -12.79 0.40 11.62
N ARG A 64 -13.72 -0.45 11.17
CA ARG A 64 -13.61 -1.92 11.26
C ARG A 64 -12.78 -2.47 10.09
N PRO A 65 -12.24 -3.68 10.22
CA PRO A 65 -11.74 -4.41 9.06
C PRO A 65 -12.81 -4.48 7.96
N PHE A 66 -12.39 -4.23 6.72
CA PHE A 66 -13.30 -4.21 5.57
C PHE A 66 -12.66 -4.81 4.33
N ASN A 67 -13.50 -5.15 3.36
CA ASN A 67 -13.04 -5.66 2.08
C ASN A 67 -12.85 -4.50 1.09
N VAL A 68 -11.73 -4.55 0.36
CA VAL A 68 -11.51 -3.75 -0.83
C VAL A 68 -11.76 -4.60 -2.07
N ARG A 69 -12.31 -4.00 -3.12
CA ARG A 69 -12.57 -4.67 -4.38
C ARG A 69 -11.46 -4.37 -5.37
N ALA A 70 -10.89 -5.42 -5.96
CA ALA A 70 -9.97 -5.28 -7.08
C ALA A 70 -10.76 -4.93 -8.35
N ARG A 71 -10.29 -3.93 -9.08
CA ARG A 71 -10.85 -3.57 -10.39
C ARG A 71 -10.16 -4.34 -11.51
N LYS A 72 -8.84 -4.18 -11.60
CA LYS A 72 -8.04 -4.79 -12.65
C LYS A 72 -6.57 -4.84 -12.27
N LEU A 73 -5.85 -5.75 -12.91
CA LEU A 73 -4.40 -5.80 -12.90
C LEU A 73 -3.88 -4.92 -14.04
N GLU A 74 -3.02 -3.96 -13.70
CA GLU A 74 -2.51 -2.94 -14.59
C GLU A 74 -1.00 -2.80 -14.50
N PHE A 75 -0.42 -2.12 -15.45
CA PHE A 75 0.99 -1.72 -15.44
C PHE A 75 1.18 -0.28 -15.93
N SER A 76 2.30 0.32 -15.55
CA SER A 76 2.68 1.66 -16.01
C SER A 76 4.19 1.77 -16.25
N SER A 77 4.62 2.93 -16.74
CA SER A 77 6.04 3.28 -16.84
C SER A 77 6.62 3.87 -15.56
N ASN A 78 5.78 4.12 -14.55
CA ASN A 78 6.23 4.61 -13.24
C ASN A 78 6.74 3.42 -12.41
N ILE A 79 7.99 3.50 -11.94
CA ILE A 79 8.62 2.45 -11.13
C ILE A 79 7.83 2.12 -9.85
N TRP A 80 7.14 3.10 -9.25
CA TRP A 80 6.29 2.91 -8.07
C TRP A 80 4.93 2.27 -8.38
N LYS A 81 4.62 2.08 -9.67
CA LYS A 81 3.43 1.43 -10.20
C LYS A 81 3.78 0.57 -11.41
N THR A 82 4.86 -0.18 -11.33
CA THR A 82 5.31 -1.02 -12.44
C THR A 82 4.27 -2.03 -12.84
N LEU A 83 3.79 -2.82 -11.89
CA LEU A 83 2.69 -3.78 -12.02
C LEU A 83 1.89 -3.75 -10.73
N TYR A 84 0.59 -3.56 -10.81
CA TYR A 84 -0.24 -3.33 -9.64
C TYR A 84 -1.69 -3.76 -9.85
N ILE A 85 -2.38 -4.05 -8.76
CA ILE A 85 -3.82 -4.25 -8.73
C ILE A 85 -4.47 -2.92 -8.37
N GLU A 86 -5.27 -2.36 -9.28
CA GLU A 86 -6.11 -1.19 -9.02
C GLU A 86 -7.27 -1.59 -8.11
N LEU A 87 -7.51 -0.80 -7.07
CA LEU A 87 -8.61 -0.99 -6.14
C LEU A 87 -9.74 -0.01 -6.43
N GLU A 88 -10.99 -0.44 -6.22
CA GLU A 88 -12.15 0.44 -6.28
C GLU A 88 -12.10 1.47 -5.17
N LYS A 89 -12.34 2.74 -5.51
CA LYS A 89 -12.56 3.82 -4.53
C LYS A 89 -13.95 3.67 -3.89
N SER A 90 -14.11 2.66 -3.02
CA SER A 90 -15.34 2.52 -2.25
C SER A 90 -15.53 3.68 -1.28
N SER A 91 -16.75 3.89 -0.80
CA SER A 91 -17.04 4.89 0.23
C SER A 91 -16.19 4.66 1.49
N MET A 92 -16.11 3.42 1.98
CA MET A 92 -15.33 3.05 3.15
C MET A 92 -13.84 3.39 3.00
N LEU A 93 -13.24 3.04 1.87
CA LEU A 93 -11.82 3.33 1.61
C LEU A 93 -11.58 4.85 1.49
N THR A 94 -12.49 5.56 0.85
CA THR A 94 -12.42 7.02 0.69
C THR A 94 -12.59 7.73 2.03
N GLU A 95 -13.56 7.32 2.85
CA GLU A 95 -13.82 7.89 4.18
C GLU A 95 -12.63 7.67 5.12
N LEU A 96 -12.03 6.47 5.11
CA LEU A 96 -10.83 6.19 5.89
C LEU A 96 -9.68 7.12 5.49
N GLN A 97 -9.43 7.24 4.20
CA GLN A 97 -8.36 8.10 3.68
C GLN A 97 -8.61 9.58 4.00
N GLN A 98 -9.84 10.06 3.88
CA GLN A 98 -10.20 11.44 4.22
C GLN A 98 -10.11 11.69 5.73
N CYS A 99 -10.55 10.76 6.56
CA CYS A 99 -10.38 10.85 8.02
C CYS A 99 -8.89 10.99 8.37
N LEU A 100 -8.04 10.16 7.77
CA LEU A 100 -6.60 10.22 7.97
C LEU A 100 -6.02 11.59 7.58
N ILE A 101 -6.33 12.08 6.38
CA ILE A 101 -5.83 13.38 5.88
C ILE A 101 -6.25 14.53 6.79
N SER A 102 -7.49 14.50 7.32
CA SER A 102 -8.01 15.56 8.20
C SER A 102 -7.23 15.71 9.52
N LEU A 103 -6.48 14.68 9.90
CA LEU A 103 -5.68 14.66 11.13
C LEU A 103 -4.20 15.03 10.89
N ILE A 104 -3.77 15.13 9.65
CA ILE A 104 -2.40 15.51 9.29
C ILE A 104 -2.31 17.04 9.25
N PRO A 105 -1.44 17.66 10.07
CA PRO A 105 -1.23 19.10 9.99
C PRO A 105 -0.62 19.48 8.64
N ASP A 106 -1.23 20.44 7.95
CA ASP A 106 -0.77 20.98 6.67
C ASP A 106 -0.38 19.89 5.64
N PRO A 107 -1.34 19.00 5.27
CA PRO A 107 -1.04 17.87 4.42
C PRO A 107 -0.66 18.35 3.01
N LYS A 108 0.43 17.81 2.47
CA LYS A 108 0.78 18.04 1.07
C LYS A 108 -0.29 17.51 0.13
N PRO A 109 -0.47 18.11 -1.06
CA PRO A 109 -1.38 17.56 -2.05
C PRO A 109 -1.06 16.10 -2.37
N TYR A 110 -2.05 15.23 -2.28
CA TYR A 110 -1.91 13.82 -2.57
C TYR A 110 -3.10 13.31 -3.39
N GLU A 111 -2.83 12.84 -4.59
CA GLU A 111 -3.85 12.20 -5.42
C GLU A 111 -4.02 10.74 -5.01
N PHE A 112 -5.14 10.43 -4.37
CA PHE A 112 -5.42 9.09 -3.90
C PHE A 112 -5.88 8.17 -5.04
N GLN A 113 -4.98 7.30 -5.49
CA GLN A 113 -5.23 6.25 -6.46
C GLN A 113 -4.96 4.89 -5.80
N PRO A 114 -5.96 4.29 -5.11
CA PRO A 114 -5.73 3.09 -4.32
C PRO A 114 -5.31 1.91 -5.20
N HIS A 115 -4.21 1.27 -4.82
CA HIS A 115 -3.65 0.11 -5.53
C HIS A 115 -2.75 -0.71 -4.61
N ILE A 116 -2.49 -1.94 -5.02
CA ILE A 116 -1.48 -2.81 -4.39
C ILE A 116 -0.44 -3.12 -5.45
N SER A 117 0.80 -2.67 -5.24
CA SER A 117 1.92 -2.97 -6.13
C SER A 117 2.40 -4.41 -5.96
N LEU A 118 2.83 -5.02 -7.05
CA LEU A 118 3.31 -6.40 -7.08
C LEU A 118 4.81 -6.51 -7.38
N ILE A 119 5.39 -5.49 -8.00
CA ILE A 119 6.83 -5.41 -8.27
C ILE A 119 7.26 -3.94 -8.44
N TYR A 120 8.44 -3.61 -7.98
CA TYR A 120 9.11 -2.33 -8.21
C TYR A 120 10.40 -2.56 -9.01
N LYS A 121 10.31 -2.45 -10.32
CA LYS A 121 11.44 -2.58 -11.22
C LYS A 121 11.10 -1.95 -12.57
N GLU A 122 12.09 -1.32 -13.21
CA GLU A 122 11.96 -0.93 -14.61
C GLU A 122 11.90 -2.19 -15.48
N MET A 123 10.86 -2.30 -16.29
CA MET A 123 10.59 -3.47 -17.13
C MET A 123 10.03 -3.04 -18.48
N SER A 124 10.31 -3.81 -19.50
CA SER A 124 9.69 -3.61 -20.82
C SER A 124 8.19 -3.88 -20.78
N LYS A 125 7.46 -3.27 -21.70
CA LYS A 125 6.02 -3.49 -21.84
C LYS A 125 5.70 -4.99 -22.04
N MET A 126 6.49 -5.67 -22.86
CA MET A 126 6.30 -7.10 -23.19
C MET A 126 6.45 -7.98 -21.94
N GLU A 127 7.46 -7.74 -21.10
CA GLU A 127 7.62 -8.48 -19.83
C GLU A 127 6.41 -8.29 -18.92
N LYS A 128 5.93 -7.06 -18.77
CA LYS A 128 4.75 -6.75 -17.95
C LYS A 128 3.48 -7.44 -18.47
N GLU A 129 3.27 -7.43 -19.77
CA GLU A 129 2.14 -8.13 -20.41
C GLU A 129 2.21 -9.65 -20.21
N GLN A 130 3.39 -10.25 -20.28
CA GLN A 130 3.60 -11.69 -20.00
C GLN A 130 3.29 -12.04 -18.53
N ILE A 131 3.70 -11.20 -17.59
CA ILE A 131 3.44 -11.42 -16.17
C ILE A 131 1.93 -11.37 -15.87
N ILE A 132 1.22 -10.37 -16.41
CA ILE A 132 -0.22 -10.19 -16.20
C ILE A 132 -1.02 -11.45 -16.58
N GLN A 133 -0.66 -12.11 -17.66
CA GLN A 133 -1.35 -13.31 -18.14
C GLN A 133 -1.26 -14.49 -17.16
N ASN A 134 -0.30 -14.47 -16.23
CA ASN A 134 -0.02 -15.57 -15.32
C ASN A 134 -0.42 -15.26 -13.85
N ILE A 135 -0.98 -14.09 -13.58
CA ILE A 135 -1.42 -13.72 -12.25
C ILE A 135 -2.94 -13.79 -12.16
N PHE A 136 -3.43 -14.58 -11.21
CA PHE A 136 -4.84 -14.59 -10.85
C PHE A 136 -5.12 -13.53 -9.79
N VAL A 137 -6.13 -12.68 -10.03
CA VAL A 137 -6.59 -11.64 -9.10
C VAL A 137 -7.97 -12.02 -8.58
N ARG A 138 -8.11 -12.09 -7.25
CA ARG A 138 -9.42 -12.27 -6.60
C ARG A 138 -10.20 -10.96 -6.63
N GLU A 139 -11.51 -11.05 -6.53
CA GLU A 139 -12.38 -9.86 -6.54
C GLU A 139 -12.26 -9.03 -5.27
N PHE A 140 -12.10 -9.66 -4.09
CA PHE A 140 -12.05 -8.99 -2.81
C PHE A 140 -10.85 -9.40 -1.98
N TYR A 141 -10.33 -8.43 -1.21
CA TYR A 141 -9.27 -8.61 -0.23
C TYR A 141 -9.66 -7.92 1.07
N LYS A 142 -9.40 -8.56 2.20
CA LYS A 142 -9.68 -7.99 3.52
C LYS A 142 -8.51 -7.14 3.99
N MET A 143 -8.81 -5.91 4.40
CA MET A 143 -7.87 -4.98 5.01
C MET A 143 -8.21 -4.82 6.48
N ASP A 144 -7.23 -4.94 7.37
CA ASP A 144 -7.47 -4.95 8.81
C ASP A 144 -6.48 -4.15 9.65
N ARG A 145 -5.45 -3.56 9.05
CA ARG A 145 -4.42 -2.80 9.77
C ARG A 145 -4.03 -1.55 9.01
N ILE A 146 -3.59 -0.55 9.77
CA ILE A 146 -2.90 0.63 9.25
C ILE A 146 -1.51 0.73 9.86
N SER A 147 -0.55 1.20 9.09
CA SER A 147 0.84 1.32 9.54
C SER A 147 1.50 2.60 9.06
N ILE A 148 2.52 3.02 9.79
CA ILE A 148 3.48 4.03 9.36
C ILE A 148 4.78 3.34 9.00
N VAL A 149 5.29 3.68 7.84
CA VAL A 149 6.52 3.09 7.31
C VAL A 149 7.48 4.20 6.94
N LYS A 150 8.69 4.11 7.46
CA LYS A 150 9.79 4.94 6.99
C LYS A 150 10.16 4.44 5.60
N THR A 151 9.96 5.30 4.60
CA THR A 151 10.21 5.00 3.19
C THR A 151 11.38 5.83 2.66
N GLY A 152 11.79 5.56 1.44
CA GLY A 152 12.84 6.24 0.73
C GLY A 152 13.00 5.58 -0.64
N LEU A 153 14.03 5.96 -1.39
CA LEU A 153 14.30 5.40 -2.72
C LEU A 153 14.77 3.94 -2.65
N ASP A 154 15.37 3.54 -1.53
CA ASP A 154 15.85 2.18 -1.31
C ASP A 154 14.79 1.34 -0.59
N ILE A 155 14.06 0.54 -1.34
CA ILE A 155 12.95 -0.29 -0.88
C ILE A 155 13.39 -1.31 0.18
N VAL A 156 14.61 -1.84 0.07
CA VAL A 156 15.15 -2.83 1.02
C VAL A 156 15.28 -2.25 2.44
N ASN A 157 15.43 -0.93 2.54
CA ASN A 157 15.54 -0.22 3.81
C ASN A 157 14.21 0.32 4.35
N TRP A 158 13.08 0.02 3.71
CA TRP A 158 11.79 0.40 4.23
C TRP A 158 11.52 -0.28 5.57
N LYS A 159 11.12 0.52 6.55
CA LYS A 159 10.95 0.05 7.92
C LYS A 159 9.62 0.49 8.49
N LYS A 160 8.79 -0.47 8.85
CA LYS A 160 7.56 -0.22 9.61
C LYS A 160 7.94 0.31 11.00
N THR A 161 7.41 1.47 11.38
CA THR A 161 7.67 2.13 12.67
C THR A 161 6.49 2.02 13.63
N ALA A 162 5.27 1.91 13.11
CA ALA A 162 4.06 1.70 13.89
C ALA A 162 3.04 0.88 13.09
N GLU A 163 2.21 0.12 13.78
CA GLU A 163 1.10 -0.64 13.21
C GLU A 163 -0.02 -0.76 14.21
N ILE A 164 -1.24 -0.53 13.79
CA ILE A 164 -2.44 -0.68 14.63
C ILE A 164 -3.53 -1.41 13.85
N GLN A 165 -4.23 -2.31 14.54
CA GLN A 165 -5.37 -3.04 14.01
C GLN A 165 -6.61 -2.15 13.97
N LEU A 166 -7.38 -2.23 12.88
CA LEU A 166 -8.72 -1.66 12.81
C LEU A 166 -9.65 -2.49 13.68
N TYR A 167 -10.46 -1.88 14.55
CA TYR A 167 -11.28 -2.65 15.50
C TYR A 167 -12.55 -1.95 15.98
N ALA A 168 -12.96 -0.88 15.35
CA ALA A 168 -14.18 -0.18 15.75
C ALA A 168 -15.44 -1.08 15.73
#